data_f00c0c9cdca7577d1082bc14dcafd2ba
#
_entry.id   f00c0c9cdca7577d1082bc14dcafd2ba
#
_cell.length_a   1.000
_cell.length_b   1.000
_cell.length_c   1.000
_cell.angle_alpha   90.00
_cell.angle_beta   90.00
_cell.angle_gamma   90.00
#
_symmetry.space_group_name_H-M   'P 1'
#
loop_
_entity.id
_entity.type
_entity.pdbx_description
1 polymer ?
#
loop_
_entity_poly.entity_id
_entity_poly.type
_entity_poly.pdbx_seq_one_letter_code
_entity_poly.pdbx_strand_id
1 'polypeptide(L)'
;MSELKGACIIGQSGGPTSVINASAYGVIRTALDSGCITNVYGAEHGIKGVLEDRLFDMSQEDPKELELLKYTPSSALGSCRYKMKDPDEDDTDYKRILEVFKKHDVRYFFYNGGNDSMDTCNKISKYMQKVGYECRVMGVPKTIDNDLYGTDHCPGYASAAKYIATSLMEVYQDAHVYDTGMICIVEIMGRHAGWLTAAAALATKYGAGPDLIYLPETDFDMDTFLADVERIYKETGSCMVAVSEGIHYACLLYTSPSPRDVEE
;
A
#
# COMPACT_ATOMS: atom_id res chain seq x y z
N MET A 1 -28.05 22.47 -0.32
CA MET A 1 -26.69 22.89 -0.76
C MET A 1 -26.64 22.63 -2.26
N SER A 2 -26.25 23.62 -3.07
CA SER A 2 -26.04 23.39 -4.51
C SER A 2 -24.95 22.36 -4.69
N GLU A 3 -25.18 21.39 -5.55
CA GLU A 3 -24.20 20.37 -5.91
C GLU A 3 -22.99 21.04 -6.57
N LEU A 4 -21.77 20.76 -6.07
CA LEU A 4 -20.55 21.33 -6.64
C LEU A 4 -20.32 20.69 -8.01
N LYS A 5 -20.26 21.51 -9.08
CA LYS A 5 -20.08 21.00 -10.45
C LYS A 5 -18.68 21.29 -10.95
N GLY A 6 -18.02 20.29 -11.56
CA GLY A 6 -16.68 20.44 -12.12
C GLY A 6 -16.00 19.11 -12.41
N ALA A 7 -14.73 19.16 -12.81
CA ALA A 7 -13.98 17.97 -13.16
C ALA A 7 -13.47 17.17 -11.95
N CYS A 8 -13.20 15.89 -12.18
CA CYS A 8 -12.59 14.96 -11.24
C CYS A 8 -11.18 14.57 -11.72
N ILE A 9 -10.21 14.53 -10.81
CA ILE A 9 -8.90 13.87 -11.03
C ILE A 9 -8.75 12.71 -10.04
N ILE A 10 -8.28 11.57 -10.55
CA ILE A 10 -7.75 10.49 -9.72
C ILE A 10 -6.28 10.23 -10.01
N GLY A 11 -5.46 10.13 -8.96
CA GLY A 11 -4.06 9.71 -9.04
C GLY A 11 -3.79 8.49 -8.19
N GLN A 12 -2.79 7.68 -8.58
CA GLN A 12 -2.30 6.52 -7.84
C GLN A 12 -0.90 6.80 -7.30
N SER A 13 -0.57 6.27 -6.11
CA SER A 13 0.67 6.60 -5.41
C SER A 13 1.17 5.47 -4.52
N GLY A 14 2.49 5.45 -4.29
CA GLY A 14 3.15 4.49 -3.43
C GLY A 14 3.30 3.11 -4.06
N GLY A 15 3.63 2.11 -3.25
CA GLY A 15 3.74 0.71 -3.69
C GLY A 15 2.40 0.19 -4.23
N PRO A 16 2.36 -0.40 -5.41
CA PRO A 16 1.12 -0.95 -5.96
C PRO A 16 0.68 -2.19 -5.18
N THR A 17 -0.62 -2.44 -5.16
CA THR A 17 -1.25 -3.64 -4.60
C THR A 17 -2.10 -4.33 -5.65
N SER A 18 -2.58 -5.55 -5.37
CA SER A 18 -3.48 -6.27 -6.27
C SER A 18 -4.80 -5.54 -6.52
N VAL A 19 -5.20 -4.61 -5.65
CA VAL A 19 -6.53 -3.97 -5.68
C VAL A 19 -6.49 -2.48 -5.94
N ILE A 20 -5.32 -1.86 -6.11
CA ILE A 20 -5.21 -0.41 -6.29
C ILE A 20 -5.96 0.05 -7.56
N ASN A 21 -5.92 -0.74 -8.62
CA ASN A 21 -6.65 -0.46 -9.85
C ASN A 21 -8.16 -0.66 -9.70
N ALA A 22 -8.59 -1.63 -8.91
CA ALA A 22 -10.03 -1.83 -8.62
C ALA A 22 -10.62 -0.63 -7.88
N SER A 23 -9.86 -0.04 -6.94
CA SER A 23 -10.25 1.20 -6.25
C SER A 23 -10.31 2.38 -7.23
N ALA A 24 -9.31 2.51 -8.10
CA ALA A 24 -9.30 3.54 -9.15
C ALA A 24 -10.49 3.39 -10.11
N TYR A 25 -10.79 2.16 -10.53
CA TYR A 25 -11.97 1.87 -11.35
C TYR A 25 -13.26 2.34 -10.68
N GLY A 26 -13.43 2.04 -9.39
CA GLY A 26 -14.60 2.48 -8.63
C GLY A 26 -14.79 3.99 -8.65
N VAL A 27 -13.71 4.76 -8.47
CA VAL A 27 -13.74 6.23 -8.57
C VAL A 27 -14.06 6.67 -9.98
N ILE A 28 -13.35 6.16 -10.99
CA ILE A 28 -13.53 6.54 -12.41
C ILE A 28 -14.97 6.26 -12.85
N ARG A 29 -15.47 5.05 -12.60
CA ARG A 29 -16.82 4.65 -13.05
C ARG A 29 -17.90 5.48 -12.37
N THR A 30 -17.81 5.67 -11.05
CA THR A 30 -18.77 6.50 -10.33
C THR A 30 -18.73 7.95 -10.78
N ALA A 31 -17.53 8.48 -11.05
CA ALA A 31 -17.36 9.85 -11.54
C ALA A 31 -17.95 10.03 -12.95
N LEU A 32 -17.75 9.09 -13.87
CA LEU A 32 -18.32 9.11 -15.22
C LEU A 32 -19.85 9.04 -15.22
N ASP A 33 -20.44 8.35 -14.22
CA ASP A 33 -21.89 8.22 -14.07
C ASP A 33 -22.53 9.40 -13.32
N SER A 34 -21.71 10.27 -12.72
CA SER A 34 -22.20 11.37 -11.89
C SER A 34 -22.58 12.61 -12.69
N GLY A 35 -23.79 13.12 -12.50
CA GLY A 35 -24.29 14.33 -13.19
C GLY A 35 -23.58 15.63 -12.78
N CYS A 36 -22.87 15.66 -11.65
CA CYS A 36 -22.12 16.82 -11.18
C CYS A 36 -20.67 16.86 -11.69
N ILE A 37 -20.14 15.75 -12.19
CA ILE A 37 -18.77 15.67 -12.70
C ILE A 37 -18.77 15.88 -14.21
N THR A 38 -18.04 16.90 -14.66
CA THR A 38 -18.00 17.30 -16.07
C THR A 38 -17.00 16.52 -16.90
N ASN A 39 -15.84 16.20 -16.32
CA ASN A 39 -14.76 15.46 -16.94
C ASN A 39 -14.08 14.59 -15.88
N VAL A 40 -13.56 13.45 -16.28
CA VAL A 40 -12.82 12.53 -15.40
C VAL A 40 -11.42 12.32 -15.95
N TYR A 41 -10.43 12.69 -15.16
CA TYR A 41 -9.03 12.61 -15.52
C TYR A 41 -8.28 11.62 -14.65
N GLY A 42 -7.41 10.79 -15.26
CA GLY A 42 -6.39 9.99 -14.60
C GLY A 42 -5.06 10.72 -14.60
N ALA A 43 -4.45 10.97 -13.45
CA ALA A 43 -3.15 11.61 -13.37
C ALA A 43 -2.02 10.59 -13.62
N GLU A 44 -1.19 10.82 -14.63
CA GLU A 44 -0.03 9.96 -14.94
C GLU A 44 1.00 10.06 -13.81
N HIS A 45 1.38 8.92 -13.23
CA HIS A 45 2.29 8.87 -12.07
C HIS A 45 1.84 9.75 -10.88
N GLY A 46 0.54 9.75 -10.57
CA GLY A 46 0.00 10.39 -9.39
C GLY A 46 0.19 11.90 -9.34
N ILE A 47 0.70 12.43 -8.20
CA ILE A 47 0.82 13.87 -8.02
C ILE A 47 1.82 14.52 -8.99
N LYS A 48 2.82 13.79 -9.47
CA LYS A 48 3.74 14.29 -10.51
C LYS A 48 2.99 14.62 -11.79
N GLY A 49 2.07 13.77 -12.21
CA GLY A 49 1.23 14.04 -13.38
C GLY A 49 0.36 15.29 -13.20
N VAL A 50 -0.15 15.53 -12.00
CA VAL A 50 -0.86 16.78 -11.71
C VAL A 50 0.06 18.00 -11.84
N LEU A 51 1.25 17.95 -11.24
CA LEU A 51 2.24 19.04 -11.30
C LEU A 51 2.71 19.34 -12.73
N GLU A 52 2.85 18.31 -13.55
CA GLU A 52 3.31 18.42 -14.94
C GLU A 52 2.16 18.56 -15.93
N ASP A 53 0.91 18.55 -15.44
CA ASP A 53 -0.31 18.66 -16.26
C ASP A 53 -0.44 17.53 -17.29
N ARG A 54 -0.02 16.31 -16.89
CA ARG A 54 -0.15 15.08 -17.68
C ARG A 54 -1.34 14.27 -17.17
N LEU A 55 -2.46 14.45 -17.85
CA LEU A 55 -3.76 13.90 -17.49
C LEU A 55 -4.34 13.09 -18.65
N PHE A 56 -4.79 11.86 -18.37
CA PHE A 56 -5.56 11.05 -19.31
C PHE A 56 -7.05 11.35 -19.17
N ASP A 57 -7.73 11.56 -20.27
CA ASP A 57 -9.20 11.71 -20.27
C ASP A 57 -9.85 10.32 -20.22
N MET A 58 -10.37 9.94 -19.07
CA MET A 58 -10.99 8.63 -18.85
C MET A 58 -12.31 8.43 -19.62
N SER A 59 -12.91 9.48 -20.15
CA SER A 59 -14.10 9.38 -21.00
C SER A 59 -13.80 8.86 -22.40
N GLN A 60 -12.52 8.88 -22.81
CA GLN A 60 -12.06 8.36 -24.10
C GLN A 60 -11.77 6.84 -24.05
N GLU A 61 -11.70 6.26 -22.86
CA GLU A 61 -11.39 4.84 -22.69
C GLU A 61 -12.62 3.97 -22.95
N ASP A 62 -12.41 2.82 -23.59
CA ASP A 62 -13.46 1.83 -23.75
C ASP A 62 -13.96 1.36 -22.37
N PRO A 63 -15.27 1.41 -22.08
CA PRO A 63 -15.80 0.92 -20.81
C PRO A 63 -15.43 -0.52 -20.46
N LYS A 64 -15.21 -1.39 -21.47
CA LYS A 64 -14.76 -2.77 -21.25
C LYS A 64 -13.30 -2.83 -20.80
N GLU A 65 -12.44 -1.99 -21.37
CA GLU A 65 -11.04 -1.88 -20.97
C GLU A 65 -10.94 -1.30 -19.54
N LEU A 66 -11.74 -0.29 -19.22
CA LEU A 66 -11.82 0.20 -17.83
C LEU A 66 -12.26 -0.88 -16.85
N GLU A 67 -13.17 -1.77 -17.24
CA GLU A 67 -13.62 -2.87 -16.37
C GLU A 67 -12.50 -3.87 -16.04
N LEU A 68 -11.52 -4.05 -16.92
CA LEU A 68 -10.36 -4.92 -16.69
C LEU A 68 -9.50 -4.45 -15.50
N LEU A 69 -9.57 -3.17 -15.14
CA LEU A 69 -8.87 -2.63 -13.95
C LEU A 69 -9.23 -3.37 -12.67
N LYS A 70 -10.43 -3.96 -12.57
CA LYS A 70 -10.82 -4.79 -11.42
C LYS A 70 -9.90 -5.99 -11.20
N TYR A 71 -9.29 -6.50 -12.27
CA TYR A 71 -8.51 -7.73 -12.28
C TYR A 71 -7.05 -7.50 -12.66
N THR A 72 -6.67 -6.28 -13.00
CA THR A 72 -5.31 -5.91 -13.37
C THR A 72 -4.53 -5.52 -12.12
N PRO A 73 -3.48 -6.25 -11.75
CA PRO A 73 -2.61 -5.87 -10.63
C PRO A 73 -1.72 -4.69 -11.00
N SER A 74 -1.03 -4.13 -10.00
CA SER A 74 -0.15 -2.96 -10.14
C SER A 74 -0.94 -1.65 -10.32
N SER A 75 -0.31 -0.60 -10.84
CA SER A 75 -0.88 0.76 -10.91
C SER A 75 -1.02 1.17 -12.37
N ALA A 76 -2.24 1.14 -12.91
CA ALA A 76 -2.49 1.37 -14.33
C ALA A 76 -2.18 2.81 -14.77
N LEU A 77 -2.41 3.79 -13.88
CA LEU A 77 -2.05 5.19 -14.14
C LEU A 77 -0.58 5.51 -13.81
N GLY A 78 0.22 4.49 -13.49
CA GLY A 78 1.55 4.68 -12.92
C GLY A 78 1.48 5.12 -11.47
N SER A 79 2.62 5.11 -10.80
CA SER A 79 2.76 5.51 -9.40
C SER A 79 3.97 6.41 -9.24
N CYS A 80 4.02 7.16 -8.14
CA CYS A 80 5.21 7.90 -7.75
C CYS A 80 5.44 7.82 -6.24
N ARG A 81 6.69 8.02 -5.85
CA ARG A 81 7.09 8.36 -4.49
C ARG A 81 7.54 9.81 -4.51
N TYR A 82 6.63 10.72 -4.20
CA TYR A 82 6.89 12.15 -4.17
C TYR A 82 6.37 12.72 -2.86
N LYS A 83 7.27 13.25 -2.05
CA LYS A 83 6.93 13.85 -0.76
C LYS A 83 6.83 15.36 -0.92
N MET A 84 5.61 15.87 -0.83
CA MET A 84 5.38 17.31 -0.82
C MET A 84 5.85 17.90 0.52
N LYS A 85 6.54 19.02 0.46
CA LYS A 85 6.92 19.79 1.66
C LYS A 85 5.69 20.30 2.39
N ASP A 86 5.87 20.78 3.60
CA ASP A 86 4.78 21.50 4.28
C ASP A 86 4.48 22.82 3.52
N PRO A 87 3.20 23.17 3.30
CA PRO A 87 2.85 24.37 2.55
C PRO A 87 3.25 25.68 3.25
N ASP A 88 3.54 25.64 4.53
CA ASP A 88 4.06 26.81 5.27
C ASP A 88 5.58 26.97 5.11
N GLU A 89 6.30 25.90 4.69
CA GLU A 89 7.73 25.94 4.35
C GLU A 89 7.93 26.27 2.86
N ASP A 90 7.18 25.61 1.97
CA ASP A 90 7.28 25.76 0.53
C ASP A 90 5.94 25.43 -0.14
N ASP A 91 5.26 26.44 -0.65
CA ASP A 91 3.95 26.31 -1.27
C ASP A 91 3.99 26.23 -2.81
N THR A 92 5.18 26.08 -3.41
CA THR A 92 5.38 26.06 -4.86
C THR A 92 4.53 24.95 -5.54
N ASP A 93 4.58 23.73 -5.04
CA ASP A 93 3.80 22.62 -5.58
C ASP A 93 2.29 22.86 -5.44
N TYR A 94 1.86 23.43 -4.33
CA TYR A 94 0.44 23.72 -4.08
C TYR A 94 -0.10 24.83 -5.01
N LYS A 95 0.70 25.85 -5.28
CA LYS A 95 0.37 26.86 -6.29
C LYS A 95 0.22 26.24 -7.67
N ARG A 96 1.15 25.34 -8.02
CA ARG A 96 1.09 24.64 -9.31
C ARG A 96 -0.15 23.74 -9.41
N ILE A 97 -0.47 22.98 -8.36
CA ILE A 97 -1.70 22.17 -8.29
C ILE A 97 -2.94 23.06 -8.46
N LEU A 98 -2.98 24.21 -7.78
CA LEU A 98 -4.09 25.16 -7.89
C LEU A 98 -4.25 25.71 -9.31
N GLU A 99 -3.15 26.01 -10.01
CA GLU A 99 -3.17 26.42 -11.42
C GLU A 99 -3.80 25.34 -12.32
N VAL A 100 -3.35 24.07 -12.15
CA VAL A 100 -3.89 22.94 -12.92
C VAL A 100 -5.36 22.71 -12.57
N PHE A 101 -5.73 22.79 -11.30
CA PHE A 101 -7.12 22.64 -10.88
C PHE A 101 -8.01 23.74 -11.48
N LYS A 102 -7.55 24.99 -11.51
CA LYS A 102 -8.27 26.08 -12.16
C LYS A 102 -8.37 25.90 -13.67
N LYS A 103 -7.29 25.46 -14.31
CA LYS A 103 -7.24 25.23 -15.76
C LYS A 103 -8.27 24.22 -16.23
N HIS A 104 -8.45 23.13 -15.48
CA HIS A 104 -9.34 22.03 -15.81
C HIS A 104 -10.68 22.07 -15.05
N ASP A 105 -10.97 23.14 -14.29
CA ASP A 105 -12.12 23.26 -13.38
C ASP A 105 -12.29 22.05 -12.44
N VAL A 106 -11.19 21.60 -11.84
CA VAL A 106 -11.17 20.44 -10.95
C VAL A 106 -11.83 20.79 -9.63
N ARG A 107 -12.90 20.07 -9.30
CA ARG A 107 -13.66 20.22 -8.06
C ARG A 107 -13.62 18.97 -7.19
N TYR A 108 -13.11 17.87 -7.75
CA TYR A 108 -12.99 16.58 -7.09
C TYR A 108 -11.60 16.02 -7.34
N PHE A 109 -10.85 15.78 -6.27
CA PHE A 109 -9.53 15.18 -6.36
C PHE A 109 -9.47 13.94 -5.48
N PHE A 110 -9.24 12.78 -6.09
CA PHE A 110 -9.06 11.51 -5.42
C PHE A 110 -7.61 11.06 -5.52
N TYR A 111 -7.03 10.65 -4.40
CA TYR A 111 -5.66 10.18 -4.38
C TYR A 111 -5.56 8.82 -3.71
N ASN A 112 -5.27 7.80 -4.52
CA ASN A 112 -5.25 6.40 -4.11
C ASN A 112 -3.82 6.00 -3.73
N GLY A 113 -3.59 5.76 -2.44
CA GLY A 113 -2.26 5.44 -1.95
C GLY A 113 -2.18 5.11 -0.46
N GLY A 114 -0.96 5.01 0.05
CA GLY A 114 -0.66 4.71 1.45
C GLY A 114 -0.67 5.96 2.36
N ASN A 115 -0.03 5.83 3.53
CA ASN A 115 -0.02 6.86 4.57
C ASN A 115 0.46 8.23 4.06
N ASP A 116 1.57 8.29 3.31
CA ASP A 116 2.09 9.54 2.74
C ASP A 116 1.13 10.17 1.74
N SER A 117 0.37 9.35 1.01
CA SER A 117 -0.66 9.85 0.07
C SER A 117 -1.85 10.45 0.81
N MET A 118 -2.21 9.90 1.96
CA MET A 118 -3.27 10.45 2.82
C MET A 118 -2.82 11.79 3.45
N ASP A 119 -1.55 11.90 3.86
CA ASP A 119 -0.96 13.17 4.32
C ASP A 119 -0.96 14.22 3.18
N THR A 120 -0.57 13.82 1.97
CA THR A 120 -0.64 14.67 0.77
C THR A 120 -2.06 15.20 0.53
N CYS A 121 -3.09 14.34 0.63
CA CYS A 121 -4.50 14.75 0.54
C CYS A 121 -4.86 15.79 1.60
N ASN A 122 -4.47 15.54 2.85
CA ASN A 122 -4.75 16.46 3.96
C ASN A 122 -4.10 17.84 3.72
N LYS A 123 -2.83 17.87 3.30
CA LYS A 123 -2.11 19.11 2.97
C LYS A 123 -2.76 19.87 1.82
N ILE A 124 -3.09 19.19 0.71
CA ILE A 124 -3.78 19.79 -0.43
C ILE A 124 -5.15 20.33 0.00
N SER A 125 -5.93 19.56 0.77
CA SER A 125 -7.25 20.00 1.26
C SER A 125 -7.16 21.28 2.09
N LYS A 126 -6.23 21.33 3.03
CA LYS A 126 -5.99 22.51 3.88
C LYS A 126 -5.56 23.74 3.06
N TYR A 127 -4.67 23.51 2.09
CA TYR A 127 -4.22 24.60 1.21
C TYR A 127 -5.35 25.17 0.37
N MET A 128 -6.18 24.31 -0.27
CA MET A 128 -7.32 24.74 -1.08
C MET A 128 -8.34 25.53 -0.25
N GLN A 129 -8.59 25.12 1.01
CA GLN A 129 -9.42 25.89 1.94
C GLN A 129 -8.79 27.26 2.27
N LYS A 130 -7.48 27.31 2.57
CA LYS A 130 -6.75 28.55 2.86
C LYS A 130 -6.83 29.58 1.73
N VAL A 131 -6.77 29.12 0.47
CA VAL A 131 -6.85 29.99 -0.72
C VAL A 131 -8.28 30.22 -1.25
N GLY A 132 -9.30 29.65 -0.57
CA GLY A 132 -10.71 29.82 -0.95
C GLY A 132 -11.11 29.11 -2.25
N TYR A 133 -10.38 28.07 -2.67
CA TYR A 133 -10.74 27.26 -3.83
C TYR A 133 -11.57 26.04 -3.40
N GLU A 134 -12.86 26.05 -3.74
CA GLU A 134 -13.74 24.95 -3.37
C GLU A 134 -13.42 23.69 -4.20
N CYS A 135 -12.88 22.68 -3.52
CA CYS A 135 -12.55 21.38 -4.09
C CYS A 135 -12.73 20.29 -3.00
N ARG A 136 -13.27 19.15 -3.39
CA ARG A 136 -13.40 17.98 -2.54
C ARG A 136 -12.16 17.10 -2.73
N VAL A 137 -11.29 17.07 -1.73
CA VAL A 137 -10.08 16.22 -1.73
C VAL A 137 -10.36 14.99 -0.91
N MET A 138 -10.29 13.81 -1.52
CA MET A 138 -10.61 12.53 -0.91
C MET A 138 -9.45 11.56 -1.04
N GLY A 139 -8.95 11.07 0.09
CA GLY A 139 -8.02 9.94 0.11
C GLY A 139 -8.74 8.63 -0.17
N VAL A 140 -8.13 7.78 -0.99
CA VAL A 140 -8.57 6.40 -1.25
C VAL A 140 -7.47 5.49 -0.72
N PRO A 141 -7.56 5.04 0.54
CA PRO A 141 -6.45 4.36 1.19
C PRO A 141 -6.26 2.95 0.64
N LYS A 142 -4.99 2.54 0.58
CA LYS A 142 -4.58 1.15 0.34
C LYS A 142 -3.33 0.85 1.16
N THR A 143 -3.25 -0.34 1.71
CA THR A 143 -2.04 -0.88 2.34
C THR A 143 -2.16 -2.41 2.45
N ILE A 144 -1.04 -3.11 2.31
CA ILE A 144 -0.98 -4.54 2.63
C ILE A 144 -0.70 -4.80 4.10
N ASP A 145 -0.21 -3.79 4.82
CA ASP A 145 0.23 -3.94 6.23
C ASP A 145 -0.94 -4.08 7.21
N ASN A 146 -2.17 -3.79 6.74
CA ASN A 146 -3.41 -3.85 7.52
C ASN A 146 -3.40 -2.94 8.76
N ASP A 147 -2.76 -1.78 8.65
CA ASP A 147 -2.46 -0.85 9.74
C ASP A 147 -3.32 0.42 9.76
N LEU A 148 -4.43 0.45 8.99
CA LEU A 148 -5.34 1.60 9.01
C LEU A 148 -6.25 1.56 10.22
N TYR A 149 -6.28 2.65 10.98
CA TYR A 149 -7.14 2.80 12.14
C TYR A 149 -8.63 2.64 11.77
N GLY A 150 -9.35 1.82 12.55
CA GLY A 150 -10.79 1.58 12.36
C GLY A 150 -11.14 0.73 11.14
N THR A 151 -10.17 0.01 10.56
CA THR A 151 -10.36 -0.86 9.40
C THR A 151 -9.90 -2.27 9.72
N ASP A 152 -10.78 -3.26 9.62
CA ASP A 152 -10.43 -4.67 9.91
C ASP A 152 -9.58 -5.29 8.79
N HIS A 153 -9.93 -5.00 7.53
CA HIS A 153 -9.25 -5.50 6.34
C HIS A 153 -8.93 -4.36 5.37
N CYS A 154 -7.69 -3.96 5.36
CA CYS A 154 -7.23 -2.91 4.44
C CYS A 154 -7.20 -3.40 2.99
N PRO A 155 -7.51 -2.51 2.01
CA PRO A 155 -7.42 -2.85 0.60
C PRO A 155 -6.00 -3.26 0.19
N GLY A 156 -5.82 -4.53 -0.18
CA GLY A 156 -4.55 -5.15 -0.52
C GLY A 156 -4.09 -6.22 0.46
N TYR A 157 -4.49 -6.16 1.72
CA TYR A 157 -4.07 -7.11 2.76
C TYR A 157 -4.45 -8.55 2.45
N ALA A 158 -5.73 -8.82 2.13
CA ALA A 158 -6.19 -10.20 1.89
C ALA A 158 -5.44 -10.89 0.73
N SER A 159 -5.13 -10.15 -0.34
CA SER A 159 -4.34 -10.66 -1.47
C SER A 159 -2.91 -10.96 -1.06
N ALA A 160 -2.29 -10.09 -0.26
CA ALA A 160 -0.94 -10.27 0.26
C ALA A 160 -0.88 -11.46 1.24
N ALA A 161 -1.85 -11.57 2.15
CA ALA A 161 -1.95 -12.70 3.09
C ALA A 161 -2.09 -14.04 2.35
N LYS A 162 -2.91 -14.10 1.31
CA LYS A 162 -3.03 -15.29 0.45
C LYS A 162 -1.71 -15.63 -0.23
N TYR A 163 -1.02 -14.62 -0.78
CA TYR A 163 0.28 -14.79 -1.42
C TYR A 163 1.31 -15.36 -0.45
N ILE A 164 1.41 -14.79 0.76
CA ILE A 164 2.33 -15.24 1.81
C ILE A 164 2.04 -16.70 2.18
N ALA A 165 0.79 -17.03 2.49
CA ALA A 165 0.42 -18.40 2.86
C ALA A 165 0.76 -19.40 1.74
N THR A 166 0.48 -19.07 0.47
CA THR A 166 0.77 -19.94 -0.67
C THR A 166 2.28 -20.10 -0.87
N SER A 167 3.04 -19.00 -0.87
CA SER A 167 4.49 -19.05 -1.06
C SER A 167 5.20 -19.81 0.06
N LEU A 168 4.74 -19.65 1.31
CA LEU A 168 5.29 -20.40 2.43
C LEU A 168 5.03 -21.91 2.32
N MET A 169 3.85 -22.31 1.81
CA MET A 169 3.58 -23.72 1.54
C MET A 169 4.53 -24.30 0.50
N GLU A 170 4.84 -23.54 -0.56
CA GLU A 170 5.80 -23.95 -1.58
C GLU A 170 7.22 -24.05 -1.02
N VAL A 171 7.67 -23.03 -0.28
CA VAL A 171 8.99 -23.03 0.38
C VAL A 171 9.10 -24.16 1.41
N TYR A 172 8.02 -24.45 2.15
CA TYR A 172 7.98 -25.57 3.10
C TYR A 172 8.25 -26.90 2.41
N GLN A 173 7.60 -27.15 1.26
CA GLN A 173 7.81 -28.40 0.52
C GLN A 173 9.25 -28.52 0.01
N ASP A 174 9.82 -27.43 -0.48
CA ASP A 174 11.22 -27.42 -0.93
C ASP A 174 12.21 -27.64 0.21
N ALA A 175 11.94 -27.05 1.38
CA ALA A 175 12.79 -27.22 2.58
C ALA A 175 12.79 -28.65 3.14
N HIS A 176 11.78 -29.46 2.80
CA HIS A 176 11.63 -30.85 3.31
C HIS A 176 11.94 -31.92 2.26
N VAL A 177 12.45 -31.55 1.09
CA VAL A 177 12.72 -32.53 0.01
C VAL A 177 14.00 -33.34 0.23
N TYR A 178 14.94 -32.81 1.00
CA TYR A 178 16.24 -33.42 1.22
C TYR A 178 16.28 -34.22 2.52
N ASP A 179 17.09 -35.27 2.54
CA ASP A 179 17.39 -36.07 3.74
C ASP A 179 18.32 -35.35 4.73
N THR A 180 18.99 -34.29 4.28
CA THR A 180 19.73 -33.35 5.11
C THR A 180 18.82 -32.22 5.55
N GLY A 181 18.75 -31.98 6.86
CA GLY A 181 17.87 -30.94 7.38
C GLY A 181 18.17 -29.53 6.86
N MET A 182 17.16 -28.68 6.84
CA MET A 182 17.24 -27.28 6.42
C MET A 182 16.64 -26.34 7.46
N ILE A 183 17.31 -25.24 7.72
CA ILE A 183 16.73 -24.09 8.43
C ILE A 183 16.40 -23.02 7.40
N CYS A 184 15.11 -22.69 7.27
CA CYS A 184 14.64 -21.70 6.33
C CYS A 184 14.01 -20.53 7.10
N ILE A 185 14.54 -19.32 6.91
CA ILE A 185 14.02 -18.09 7.53
C ILE A 185 13.45 -17.21 6.43
N VAL A 186 12.15 -16.90 6.53
CA VAL A 186 11.43 -16.06 5.57
C VAL A 186 11.07 -14.74 6.23
N GLU A 187 11.71 -13.66 5.77
CA GLU A 187 11.38 -12.30 6.18
C GLU A 187 10.13 -11.83 5.45
N ILE A 188 9.19 -11.24 6.19
CA ILE A 188 7.89 -10.79 5.70
C ILE A 188 7.74 -9.30 6.02
N MET A 189 7.20 -8.55 5.06
CA MET A 189 6.89 -7.13 5.22
C MET A 189 5.91 -6.89 6.36
N GLY A 190 5.95 -5.68 6.91
CA GLY A 190 5.10 -5.23 8.02
C GLY A 190 5.95 -4.68 9.16
N ARG A 191 6.49 -3.46 8.99
CA ARG A 191 7.46 -2.84 9.90
C ARG A 191 6.89 -2.59 11.30
N HIS A 192 5.63 -2.13 11.37
CA HIS A 192 4.98 -1.72 12.62
C HIS A 192 3.71 -2.52 12.93
N ALA A 193 3.34 -3.45 12.06
CA ALA A 193 2.16 -4.28 12.20
C ALA A 193 2.44 -5.69 11.67
N GLY A 194 2.29 -6.68 12.52
CA GLY A 194 2.61 -8.08 12.23
C GLY A 194 1.55 -8.86 11.45
N TRP A 195 0.52 -8.21 10.92
CA TRP A 195 -0.59 -8.88 10.25
C TRP A 195 -0.17 -9.77 9.08
N LEU A 196 0.78 -9.30 8.25
CA LEU A 196 1.29 -10.09 7.12
C LEU A 196 2.08 -11.30 7.61
N THR A 197 2.93 -11.12 8.61
CA THR A 197 3.70 -12.21 9.22
C THR A 197 2.79 -13.20 9.92
N ALA A 198 1.76 -12.72 10.63
CA ALA A 198 0.74 -13.58 11.25
C ALA A 198 -0.06 -14.40 10.22
N ALA A 199 -0.26 -13.87 9.00
CA ALA A 199 -0.91 -14.59 7.92
C ALA A 199 -0.14 -15.86 7.50
N ALA A 200 1.14 -15.97 7.81
CA ALA A 200 1.95 -17.18 7.64
C ALA A 200 1.33 -18.39 8.33
N ALA A 201 0.66 -18.18 9.47
CA ALA A 201 -0.03 -19.24 10.20
C ALA A 201 -1.16 -19.92 9.39
N LEU A 202 -1.68 -19.28 8.36
CA LEU A 202 -2.69 -19.89 7.47
C LEU A 202 -2.14 -21.13 6.76
N ALA A 203 -0.86 -21.14 6.41
CA ALA A 203 -0.22 -22.29 5.76
C ALA A 203 -0.18 -23.52 6.68
N THR A 204 -0.11 -23.33 7.99
CA THR A 204 -0.11 -24.41 8.99
C THR A 204 -1.41 -25.24 8.96
N LYS A 205 -2.54 -24.62 8.60
CA LYS A 205 -3.82 -25.34 8.43
C LYS A 205 -3.77 -26.42 7.36
N TYR A 206 -2.84 -26.29 6.42
CA TYR A 206 -2.63 -27.26 5.33
C TYR A 206 -1.43 -28.16 5.57
N GLY A 207 -0.87 -28.13 6.80
CA GLY A 207 0.27 -28.95 7.17
C GLY A 207 1.60 -28.56 6.54
N ALA A 208 1.72 -27.35 6.02
CA ALA A 208 2.90 -26.85 5.31
C ALA A 208 3.19 -25.39 5.67
N GLY A 209 3.25 -25.07 6.96
CA GLY A 209 3.48 -23.72 7.45
C GLY A 209 4.73 -23.60 8.31
N PRO A 210 5.08 -22.38 8.72
CA PRO A 210 6.24 -22.16 9.58
C PRO A 210 6.04 -22.80 10.95
N ASP A 211 7.15 -23.29 11.50
CA ASP A 211 7.24 -23.82 12.85
C ASP A 211 7.28 -22.69 13.89
N LEU A 212 7.88 -21.57 13.52
CA LEU A 212 8.05 -20.39 14.37
C LEU A 212 7.60 -19.12 13.64
N ILE A 213 6.94 -18.22 14.37
CA ILE A 213 6.49 -16.92 13.85
C ILE A 213 6.91 -15.83 14.85
N TYR A 214 7.68 -14.85 14.38
CA TYR A 214 8.13 -13.69 15.17
C TYR A 214 7.52 -12.40 14.64
N LEU A 215 6.75 -11.73 15.50
CA LEU A 215 5.98 -10.53 15.18
C LEU A 215 6.67 -9.27 15.72
N PRO A 216 6.45 -8.10 15.09
CA PRO A 216 7.03 -6.84 15.58
C PRO A 216 6.37 -6.32 16.87
N GLU A 217 5.22 -6.88 17.27
CA GLU A 217 4.52 -6.52 18.50
C GLU A 217 5.13 -7.14 19.77
N THR A 218 6.09 -8.05 19.60
CA THR A 218 6.75 -8.74 20.71
C THR A 218 8.25 -8.52 20.66
N ASP A 219 8.85 -8.32 21.85
CA ASP A 219 10.30 -8.21 21.96
C ASP A 219 10.99 -9.47 21.43
N PHE A 220 11.99 -9.29 20.59
CA PHE A 220 12.80 -10.37 20.06
C PHE A 220 14.01 -10.62 20.96
N ASP A 221 14.29 -11.88 21.22
CA ASP A 221 15.47 -12.33 21.97
C ASP A 221 16.24 -13.38 21.17
N MET A 222 17.52 -13.13 20.92
CA MET A 222 18.34 -13.99 20.07
C MET A 222 18.62 -15.36 20.71
N ASP A 223 18.82 -15.40 22.00
CA ASP A 223 19.12 -16.67 22.68
C ASP A 223 17.90 -17.58 22.70
N THR A 224 16.73 -17.02 22.94
CA THR A 224 15.43 -17.71 22.82
C THR A 224 15.19 -18.18 21.39
N PHE A 225 15.43 -17.34 20.39
CA PHE A 225 15.30 -17.69 18.98
C PHE A 225 16.17 -18.88 18.60
N LEU A 226 17.45 -18.85 18.97
CA LEU A 226 18.40 -19.93 18.69
C LEU A 226 18.00 -21.24 19.39
N ALA A 227 17.54 -21.15 20.63
CA ALA A 227 17.09 -22.34 21.42
C ALA A 227 15.83 -22.96 20.78
N ASP A 228 14.88 -22.14 20.33
CA ASP A 228 13.67 -22.61 19.64
C ASP A 228 13.98 -23.28 18.29
N VAL A 229 14.84 -22.67 17.48
CA VAL A 229 15.27 -23.25 16.20
C VAL A 229 16.01 -24.57 16.44
N GLU A 230 16.94 -24.61 17.40
CA GLU A 230 17.69 -25.84 17.74
C GLU A 230 16.75 -26.96 18.20
N ARG A 231 15.78 -26.64 19.06
CA ARG A 231 14.79 -27.60 19.55
C ARG A 231 14.01 -28.23 18.42
N ILE A 232 13.41 -27.39 17.54
CA ILE A 232 12.59 -27.88 16.43
C ILE A 232 13.43 -28.67 15.44
N TYR A 233 14.62 -28.17 15.08
CA TYR A 233 15.52 -28.89 14.19
C TYR A 233 15.93 -30.27 14.71
N LYS A 234 16.18 -30.40 16.01
CA LYS A 234 16.49 -31.71 16.62
C LYS A 234 15.30 -32.67 16.62
N GLU A 235 14.08 -32.15 16.73
CA GLU A 235 12.85 -32.96 16.78
C GLU A 235 12.40 -33.42 15.38
N THR A 236 12.51 -32.53 14.36
CA THR A 236 11.90 -32.75 13.04
C THR A 236 12.93 -32.89 11.91
N GLY A 237 14.17 -32.50 12.12
CA GLY A 237 15.24 -32.45 11.10
C GLY A 237 15.21 -31.20 10.25
N SER A 238 14.23 -30.30 10.39
CA SER A 238 14.12 -29.03 9.68
C SER A 238 13.50 -27.95 10.56
N CYS A 239 13.64 -26.69 10.21
CA CYS A 239 12.93 -25.60 10.89
C CYS A 239 12.61 -24.49 9.91
N MET A 240 11.34 -24.13 9.78
CA MET A 240 10.89 -23.01 8.99
C MET A 240 10.43 -21.87 9.89
N VAL A 241 10.99 -20.69 9.70
CA VAL A 241 10.70 -19.49 10.50
C VAL A 241 10.09 -18.41 9.61
N ALA A 242 8.96 -17.85 10.01
CA ALA A 242 8.44 -16.61 9.47
C ALA A 242 8.78 -15.46 10.43
N VAL A 243 9.43 -14.42 9.93
CA VAL A 243 9.88 -13.28 10.73
C VAL A 243 9.45 -11.96 10.10
N SER A 244 8.94 -11.04 10.92
CA SER A 244 8.62 -9.70 10.43
C SER A 244 9.91 -8.88 10.22
N GLU A 245 9.93 -8.04 9.17
CA GLU A 245 10.98 -7.04 8.98
C GLU A 245 11.10 -6.05 10.15
N GLY A 246 10.07 -5.97 10.98
CA GLY A 246 9.95 -5.04 12.10
C GLY A 246 10.31 -5.62 13.47
N ILE A 247 10.85 -6.85 13.56
CA ILE A 247 11.28 -7.39 14.85
C ILE A 247 12.35 -6.51 15.49
N HIS A 248 12.30 -6.36 16.81
CA HIS A 248 13.22 -5.52 17.55
C HIS A 248 13.49 -6.11 18.95
N TYR A 249 14.65 -5.80 19.50
CA TYR A 249 14.97 -6.14 20.89
C TYR A 249 14.18 -5.26 21.86
N ALA A 250 14.00 -5.72 23.10
CA ALA A 250 13.32 -4.98 24.18
C ALA A 250 13.85 -3.56 24.41
N CYS A 251 15.12 -3.33 24.09
CA CYS A 251 15.70 -2.01 24.06
C CYS A 251 15.57 -1.43 22.63
N LEU A 252 14.68 -0.49 22.42
CA LEU A 252 14.35 0.20 21.15
C LEU A 252 15.54 0.79 20.37
N LEU A 253 16.77 0.54 20.78
CA LEU A 253 17.98 1.14 20.22
C LEU A 253 18.51 0.46 18.96
N TYR A 254 17.93 -0.67 18.49
CA TYR A 254 18.37 -1.30 17.24
C TYR A 254 17.24 -2.06 16.54
N THR A 255 16.59 -1.43 15.61
CA THR A 255 16.04 -2.13 14.46
C THR A 255 17.21 -2.45 13.55
N SER A 256 17.39 -3.71 13.16
CA SER A 256 18.30 -4.04 12.06
C SER A 256 17.87 -3.19 10.85
N PRO A 257 18.75 -2.36 10.27
CA PRO A 257 18.37 -1.59 9.09
C PRO A 257 17.96 -2.58 8.00
N SER A 258 16.70 -2.47 7.56
CA SER A 258 16.25 -3.16 6.36
C SER A 258 17.16 -2.71 5.20
N PRO A 259 17.48 -3.59 4.23
CA PRO A 259 18.16 -3.18 2.99
C PRO A 259 17.53 -1.97 2.31
N ARG A 260 16.26 -1.66 2.61
CA ARG A 260 15.54 -0.48 2.13
C ARG A 260 15.85 0.81 2.89
N ASP A 261 16.36 0.73 4.10
CA ASP A 261 16.71 1.89 4.93
C ASP A 261 18.11 2.42 4.62
N VAL A 262 18.88 1.72 3.78
CA VAL A 262 20.25 2.08 3.37
C VAL A 262 20.29 2.90 2.09
N GLU A 263 19.14 3.06 1.40
CA GLU A 263 19.02 3.79 0.13
C GLU A 263 18.35 5.18 0.26
N GLU A 264 18.15 5.71 1.48
CA GLU A 264 17.66 7.07 1.69
C GLU A 264 18.76 8.03 2.20
#